data_988784f477befc30be00fe91ab2189a6
#
_entry.id   988784f477befc30be00fe91ab2189a6
#
_cell.length_a   1.000
_cell.length_b   1.000
_cell.length_c   1.000
_cell.angle_alpha   90.00
_cell.angle_beta   90.00
_cell.angle_gamma   90.00
#
_symmetry.space_group_name_H-M   'P 1'
#
loop_
_entity.id
_entity.type
_entity.pdbx_description
1 polymer ?
#
loop_
_entity_poly.entity_id
_entity_poly.type
_entity_poly.pdbx_seq_one_letter_code
_entity_poly.pdbx_strand_id
1 'polypeptide(L)'
;MYVIHDEDILRIVNELRAGGAEAIAINDQRLIGTSEIRCSGPTITVNGKVFGAPFTVKAIGDPKTLNSALTMRGGVVDSLKHWGIKVTIKQEEDVAIPAFTGTFREEHMKPNELGGKE
;
A
#
# COMPACT_ATOMS: atom_id res chain seq x y z
N MET A 1 8.18 -21.73 -5.83
CA MET A 1 8.33 -20.26 -5.74
C MET A 1 7.24 -19.65 -4.89
N TYR A 2 7.60 -18.77 -3.99
CA TYR A 2 6.60 -18.07 -3.18
C TYR A 2 5.91 -16.99 -3.99
N VAL A 3 4.61 -16.93 -3.90
CA VAL A 3 3.81 -15.88 -4.57
C VAL A 3 3.34 -14.90 -3.50
N ILE A 4 3.45 -13.59 -3.78
CA ILE A 4 2.97 -12.57 -2.87
C ILE A 4 1.44 -12.68 -2.76
N HIS A 5 0.95 -12.70 -1.54
CA HIS A 5 -0.48 -12.74 -1.23
C HIS A 5 -0.95 -11.37 -0.75
N ASP A 6 -2.26 -11.18 -0.74
CA ASP A 6 -2.86 -9.96 -0.20
C ASP A 6 -2.44 -9.71 1.25
N GLU A 7 -2.28 -10.77 2.05
CA GLU A 7 -1.82 -10.64 3.43
C GLU A 7 -0.45 -10.00 3.54
N ASP A 8 0.45 -10.31 2.60
CA ASP A 8 1.79 -9.73 2.60
C ASP A 8 1.73 -8.23 2.36
N ILE A 9 0.91 -7.83 1.40
CA ILE A 9 0.71 -6.41 1.09
C ILE A 9 0.04 -5.70 2.27
N LEU A 10 -0.95 -6.33 2.88
CA LEU A 10 -1.63 -5.77 4.04
C LEU A 10 -0.68 -5.56 5.22
N ARG A 11 0.27 -6.49 5.43
CA ARG A 11 1.28 -6.32 6.47
C ARG A 11 2.16 -5.10 6.20
N ILE A 12 2.57 -4.92 4.95
CA ILE A 12 3.36 -3.74 4.58
C ILE A 12 2.57 -2.47 4.85
N VAL A 13 1.32 -2.44 4.41
CA VAL A 13 0.44 -1.28 4.60
C VAL A 13 0.24 -0.98 6.09
N ASN A 14 0.00 -2.02 6.89
CA ASN A 14 -0.21 -1.84 8.31
C ASN A 14 1.04 -1.31 9.03
N GLU A 15 2.21 -1.79 8.63
CA GLU A 15 3.47 -1.29 9.19
C GLU A 15 3.71 0.17 8.79
N LEU A 16 3.39 0.53 7.57
CA LEU A 16 3.50 1.92 7.12
C LEU A 16 2.55 2.83 7.89
N ARG A 17 1.33 2.38 8.12
CA ARG A 17 0.36 3.14 8.91
C ARG A 17 0.81 3.30 10.35
N ALA A 18 1.33 2.24 10.94
CA ALA A 18 1.88 2.28 12.29
C ALA A 18 3.08 3.23 12.37
N GLY A 19 3.85 3.36 11.29
CA GLY A 19 4.96 4.29 11.18
C GLY A 19 4.55 5.73 10.87
N GLY A 20 3.26 6.01 10.80
CA GLY A 20 2.76 7.36 10.60
C GLY A 20 2.60 7.80 9.15
N ALA A 21 2.48 6.86 8.21
CA ALA A 21 2.26 7.23 6.82
C ALA A 21 0.96 8.03 6.66
N GLU A 22 1.06 9.15 5.97
CA GLU A 22 -0.07 10.05 5.73
C GLU A 22 -0.87 9.64 4.51
N ALA A 23 -0.22 8.99 3.55
CA ALA A 23 -0.87 8.49 2.34
C ALA A 23 -0.10 7.26 1.86
N ILE A 24 -0.82 6.29 1.33
CA ILE A 24 -0.24 5.04 0.83
C ILE A 24 -0.92 4.70 -0.50
N ALA A 25 -0.12 4.22 -1.45
CA ALA A 25 -0.65 3.71 -2.72
C ALA A 25 0.03 2.40 -3.06
N ILE A 26 -0.72 1.54 -3.74
CA ILE A 26 -0.20 0.32 -4.34
C ILE A 26 -0.29 0.53 -5.84
N ASN A 27 0.86 0.52 -6.49
CA ASN A 27 0.98 0.93 -7.89
C ASN A 27 0.38 2.34 -8.02
N ASP A 28 -0.60 2.56 -8.87
CA ASP A 28 -1.24 3.86 -9.03
C ASP A 28 -2.54 4.02 -8.21
N GLN A 29 -2.80 3.08 -7.31
CA GLN A 29 -4.04 3.09 -6.54
C GLN A 29 -3.84 3.58 -5.11
N ARG A 30 -4.34 4.77 -4.82
CA ARG A 30 -4.32 5.31 -3.47
C ARG A 30 -5.27 4.53 -2.58
N LEU A 31 -4.79 4.16 -1.40
CA LEU A 31 -5.62 3.47 -0.42
C LEU A 31 -6.43 4.47 0.40
N ILE A 32 -7.68 4.11 0.61
CA ILE A 32 -8.58 4.83 1.52
C ILE A 32 -9.14 3.81 2.52
N GLY A 33 -9.93 4.28 3.48
CA GLY A 33 -10.45 3.40 4.53
C GLY A 33 -11.29 2.24 4.02
N THR A 34 -11.91 2.37 2.85
CA THR A 34 -12.74 1.33 2.24
C THR A 34 -12.05 0.57 1.12
N SER A 35 -10.76 0.81 0.90
CA SER A 35 -10.02 0.11 -0.15
C SER A 35 -9.95 -1.38 0.12
N GLU A 36 -10.12 -2.17 -0.94
CA GLU A 36 -10.00 -3.61 -0.88
C GLU A 36 -8.70 -4.05 -1.53
N ILE A 37 -8.04 -5.02 -0.90
CA ILE A 37 -6.85 -5.68 -1.43
C ILE A 37 -7.13 -7.17 -1.40
N ARG A 38 -7.15 -7.80 -2.57
CA ARG A 38 -7.43 -9.22 -2.69
C ARG A 38 -6.43 -9.89 -3.62
N CYS A 39 -6.13 -11.14 -3.36
CA CYS A 39 -5.28 -11.90 -4.28
C CYS A 39 -6.11 -12.91 -5.07
N SER A 40 -5.65 -13.19 -6.28
CA SER A 40 -6.19 -14.24 -7.13
C SER A 40 -5.02 -14.81 -7.92
N GLY A 41 -4.53 -15.97 -7.46
CA GLY A 41 -3.31 -16.53 -8.03
C GLY A 41 -2.16 -15.54 -7.90
N PRO A 42 -1.43 -15.27 -8.99
CA PRO A 42 -0.29 -14.36 -8.94
C PRO A 42 -0.66 -12.88 -9.04
N THR A 43 -1.93 -12.54 -9.10
CA THR A 43 -2.37 -11.16 -9.22
C THR A 43 -3.00 -10.65 -7.93
N ILE A 44 -2.95 -9.33 -7.77
CA ILE A 44 -3.56 -8.65 -6.64
C ILE A 44 -4.49 -7.58 -7.19
N THR A 45 -5.70 -7.54 -6.66
CA THR A 45 -6.69 -6.54 -7.02
C THR A 45 -6.74 -5.48 -5.92
N VAL A 46 -6.58 -4.23 -6.33
CA VAL A 46 -6.61 -3.07 -5.42
C VAL A 46 -7.61 -2.07 -5.97
N ASN A 47 -8.60 -1.70 -5.17
CA ASN A 47 -9.65 -0.76 -5.60
C ASN A 47 -10.33 -1.22 -6.91
N GLY A 48 -10.49 -2.53 -7.07
CA GLY A 48 -11.10 -3.09 -8.27
C GLY A 48 -10.19 -3.21 -9.49
N LYS A 49 -8.93 -2.77 -9.39
CA LYS A 49 -7.97 -2.90 -10.48
C LYS A 49 -7.01 -4.05 -10.21
N VAL A 50 -6.72 -4.83 -11.25
CA VAL A 50 -5.87 -6.02 -11.15
C VAL A 50 -4.44 -5.68 -11.54
N PHE A 51 -3.50 -6.09 -10.71
CA PHE A 51 -2.08 -5.88 -10.94
C PHE A 51 -1.32 -7.20 -10.84
N GLY A 52 -0.33 -7.37 -11.72
CA GLY A 52 0.66 -8.42 -11.61
C GLY A 52 1.95 -7.88 -11.01
N ALA A 53 2.85 -8.76 -10.63
CA ALA A 53 4.16 -8.36 -10.15
C ALA A 53 4.96 -7.68 -11.27
N PRO A 54 5.87 -6.75 -10.96
CA PRO A 54 6.22 -6.32 -9.61
C PRO A 54 5.21 -5.33 -9.01
N PHE A 55 5.13 -5.34 -7.69
CA PHE A 55 4.26 -4.41 -6.99
C PHE A 55 5.07 -3.27 -6.40
N THR A 56 4.56 -2.05 -6.53
CA THR A 56 5.18 -0.86 -5.96
C THR A 56 4.27 -0.30 -4.88
N VAL A 57 4.80 -0.15 -3.67
CA VAL A 57 4.07 0.48 -2.58
C VAL A 57 4.73 1.83 -2.32
N LYS A 58 3.93 2.88 -2.38
CA LYS A 58 4.40 4.24 -2.09
C LYS A 58 3.77 4.71 -0.79
N ALA A 59 4.54 5.44 -0.01
CA ALA A 59 4.04 6.02 1.23
C ALA A 59 4.64 7.40 1.43
N ILE A 60 3.84 8.30 1.98
CA ILE A 60 4.27 9.65 2.34
C ILE A 60 4.28 9.74 3.86
N GLY A 61 5.40 10.17 4.41
CA GLY A 61 5.59 10.30 5.85
C GLY A 61 7.05 10.54 6.15
N ASP A 62 7.46 10.37 7.41
CA ASP A 62 8.86 10.52 7.77
C ASP A 62 9.67 9.31 7.25
N PRO A 63 10.60 9.54 6.30
CA PRO A 63 11.29 8.43 5.64
C PRO A 63 12.03 7.49 6.59
N LYS A 64 12.68 8.05 7.59
CA LYS A 64 13.44 7.24 8.55
C LYS A 64 12.53 6.34 9.38
N THR A 65 11.43 6.90 9.85
CA THR A 65 10.46 6.15 10.65
C THR A 65 9.79 5.06 9.81
N LEU A 66 9.40 5.38 8.59
CA LEU A 66 8.79 4.41 7.70
C LEU A 66 9.75 3.29 7.34
N ASN A 67 11.00 3.64 7.03
CA ASN A 67 12.01 2.63 6.74
C ASN A 67 12.24 1.71 7.93
N SER A 68 12.34 2.26 9.12
CA SER A 68 12.54 1.47 10.34
C SER A 68 11.38 0.52 10.59
N ALA A 69 10.15 0.99 10.35
CA ALA A 69 8.97 0.15 10.53
C ALA A 69 9.00 -1.08 9.62
N LEU A 70 9.45 -0.89 8.37
CA LEU A 70 9.51 -1.98 7.40
C LEU A 70 10.68 -2.92 7.62
N THR A 71 11.82 -2.40 8.04
CA THR A 71 13.08 -3.17 8.13
C THR A 71 13.39 -3.70 9.53
N MET A 72 12.45 -3.57 10.44
CA MET A 72 12.60 -4.12 11.78
C MET A 72 12.95 -5.60 11.71
N ARG A 73 13.90 -6.03 12.56
CA ARG A 73 14.31 -7.44 12.61
C ARG A 73 13.08 -8.32 12.87
N GLY A 74 12.92 -9.35 12.04
CA GLY A 74 11.78 -10.25 12.12
C GLY A 74 10.48 -9.64 11.59
N GLY A 75 10.56 -8.45 11.01
CA GLY A 75 9.39 -7.77 10.46
C GLY A 75 9.03 -8.23 9.05
N VAL A 76 8.20 -7.42 8.38
CA VAL A 76 7.62 -7.83 7.09
C VAL A 76 8.67 -8.00 6.01
N VAL A 77 9.67 -7.12 5.93
CA VAL A 77 10.70 -7.21 4.89
C VAL A 77 11.55 -8.46 5.10
N ASP A 78 11.95 -8.73 6.35
CA ASP A 78 12.69 -9.95 6.67
C ASP A 78 11.90 -11.20 6.29
N SER A 79 10.61 -11.21 6.60
CA SER A 79 9.72 -12.31 6.27
C SER A 79 9.66 -12.56 4.77
N LEU A 80 9.48 -11.51 3.98
CA LEU A 80 9.40 -11.64 2.53
C LEU A 80 10.73 -12.11 1.94
N LYS A 81 11.85 -11.58 2.43
CA LYS A 81 13.17 -12.03 1.98
C LYS A 81 13.42 -13.50 2.30
N HIS A 82 12.94 -13.95 3.45
CA HIS A 82 13.04 -15.36 3.82
C HIS A 82 12.37 -16.28 2.80
N TRP A 83 11.28 -15.82 2.19
CA TRP A 83 10.55 -16.56 1.17
C TRP A 83 11.07 -16.32 -0.25
N GLY A 84 12.19 -15.63 -0.38
CA GLY A 84 12.81 -15.37 -1.68
C GLY A 84 12.22 -14.20 -2.43
N ILE A 85 11.42 -13.37 -1.79
CA ILE A 85 10.87 -12.17 -2.41
C ILE A 85 11.89 -11.06 -2.35
N LYS A 86 12.20 -10.49 -3.52
CA LYS A 86 13.11 -9.36 -3.58
C LYS A 86 12.38 -8.09 -3.19
N VAL A 87 12.87 -7.43 -2.15
CA VAL A 87 12.30 -6.17 -1.68
C VAL A 87 13.35 -5.08 -1.82
N THR A 88 12.99 -3.99 -2.49
CA THR A 88 13.84 -2.81 -2.64
C THR A 88 13.13 -1.64 -2.00
N ILE A 89 13.83 -0.93 -1.12
CA ILE A 89 13.28 0.25 -0.46
C ILE A 89 14.07 1.46 -0.92
N LYS A 90 13.36 2.50 -1.36
CA LYS A 90 13.96 3.77 -1.76
C LYS A 90 13.33 4.90 -0.96
N GLN A 91 14.16 5.82 -0.52
CA GLN A 91 13.72 7.05 0.13
C GLN A 91 13.89 8.17 -0.88
N GLU A 92 12.81 8.90 -1.13
CA GLU A 92 12.82 10.00 -2.07
C GLU A 92 12.24 11.25 -1.42
N GLU A 93 12.74 12.43 -1.81
CA GLU A 93 12.23 13.68 -1.27
C GLU A 93 10.80 13.95 -1.72
N ASP A 94 10.52 13.62 -2.97
CA ASP A 94 9.20 13.85 -3.55
C ASP A 94 8.58 12.53 -3.99
N VAL A 95 7.48 12.16 -3.33
CA VAL A 95 6.70 11.00 -3.70
C VAL A 95 5.31 11.46 -4.06
N ALA A 96 4.88 11.15 -5.27
CA ALA A 96 3.55 11.50 -5.73
C ALA A 96 2.61 10.31 -5.59
N ILE A 97 1.48 10.54 -4.93
CA ILE A 97 0.43 9.55 -4.80
C ILE A 97 -0.83 10.16 -5.41
N PRO A 98 -1.42 9.54 -6.44
CA PRO A 98 -2.59 10.10 -7.09
C PRO A 98 -3.81 10.08 -6.17
N ALA A 99 -4.81 10.85 -6.52
CA ALA A 99 -6.09 10.83 -5.83
C ALA A 99 -6.78 9.50 -6.06
N PHE A 100 -7.66 9.13 -5.14
CA PHE A 100 -8.47 7.93 -5.28
C PHE A 100 -9.42 8.09 -6.48
N THR A 101 -9.43 7.08 -7.37
CA THR A 101 -10.25 7.12 -8.59
C THR A 101 -11.41 6.14 -8.57
N GLY A 102 -11.58 5.43 -7.45
CA GLY A 102 -12.69 4.50 -7.31
C GLY A 102 -14.02 5.21 -7.06
N THR A 103 -15.06 4.41 -6.87
CA THR A 103 -16.41 4.91 -6.64
C THR A 103 -16.80 4.81 -5.17
N PHE A 104 -17.29 5.91 -4.62
CA PHE A 104 -17.86 5.90 -3.28
C PHE A 104 -19.36 5.63 -3.34
N ARG A 105 -19.90 5.13 -2.26
CA ARG A 105 -21.33 4.97 -2.10
C ARG A 105 -21.88 6.30 -1.60
N GLU A 106 -22.36 7.09 -2.51
CA GLU A 106 -22.78 8.48 -2.22
C GLU A 106 -23.85 8.61 -1.14
N GLU A 107 -24.69 7.60 -1.01
CA GLU A 107 -25.72 7.61 0.04
C GLU A 107 -25.13 7.64 1.45
N HIS A 108 -23.84 7.42 1.58
CA HIS A 108 -23.15 7.44 2.87
C HIS A 108 -22.18 8.61 3.02
N MET A 109 -22.05 9.44 1.98
CA MET A 109 -21.06 10.51 1.98
C MET A 109 -21.64 11.80 1.43
N LYS A 110 -21.23 12.90 2.01
CA LYS A 110 -21.61 14.23 1.55
C LYS A 110 -20.61 14.72 0.50
N PRO A 111 -21.04 15.59 -0.42
CA PRO A 111 -20.14 16.09 -1.46
C PRO A 111 -18.82 16.68 -0.95
N ASN A 112 -18.87 17.39 0.18
CA ASN A 112 -17.65 17.97 0.74
C ASN A 112 -16.69 16.90 1.31
N GLU A 113 -17.18 15.75 1.64
CA GLU A 113 -16.34 14.64 2.09
C GLU A 113 -15.66 13.97 0.92
N LEU A 114 -16.33 13.97 -0.24
CA LEU A 114 -15.77 13.40 -1.45
C LEU A 114 -14.77 14.34 -2.11
N GLY A 115 -15.11 15.59 -2.19
CA GLY A 115 -14.36 16.56 -2.98
C GLY A 115 -13.11 17.10 -2.34
N GLY A 116 -13.02 17.06 -1.04
CA GLY A 116 -11.91 17.69 -0.34
C GLY A 116 -10.77 16.78 0.04
N LYS A 117 -10.77 15.56 -0.38
CA LYS A 117 -9.85 14.55 0.18
C LYS A 117 -8.68 14.19 -0.71
N GLU A 118 -8.77 14.50 -1.94
CA GLU A 118 -7.75 14.08 -2.92
C GLU A 118 -6.72 15.10 -3.23
#